data_1873f7340b66580a2f1d7d97478f995b
#
_entry.id   1873f7340b66580a2f1d7d97478f995b
#
_cell.length_a   1.000
_cell.length_b   1.000
_cell.length_c   1.000
_cell.angle_alpha   90.00
_cell.angle_beta   90.00
_cell.angle_gamma   90.00
#
_symmetry.space_group_name_H-M   'P 1'
#
loop_
_entity.id
_entity.type
_entity.pdbx_description
1 polymer ?
#
loop_
_entity_poly.entity_id
_entity_poly.type
_entity_poly.pdbx_seq_one_letter_code
_entity_poly.pdbx_strand_id
1 'polypeptide(L)'
;MTESGSVTGSRSVPVLARGPRAWTAWAAGVWSLAFGAAGVHWAAGGAGFPFGAADPRAVQVGSLFAEAEPGSTGPAIAALGLLGVAVALVMARSAGARLPLVFAWAMSVGLVVAVPDVRVIQNFGYLFAGYTGLWDGPLLFMLFCIGGGALWAAAAWTYQGGGAREPVRWGTPVTYAAALLALPYGISRISWAMGIPLGVQPEMLAGGNATGGSVVEAVLGGLCVAGAILTLGLVQRWGEVFPRWMPLLRGRRVPIGLAVVPALCASAMLVQSGARLYLWVAKGDIVLKADGWGSFGPGLAWLPWGLALAAATYAYYLRRRAE
;
A
#
# COMPACT_ATOMS: atom_id res chain seq x y z
N MET A 1 49.80 28.62 -45.79
CA MET A 1 48.37 29.00 -45.50
C MET A 1 47.80 27.90 -44.69
N THR A 2 47.73 28.10 -43.39
CA THR A 2 47.23 27.16 -42.39
C THR A 2 45.90 27.74 -41.86
N GLU A 3 44.80 27.09 -42.22
CA GLU A 3 43.48 27.42 -41.64
C GLU A 3 43.32 26.74 -40.29
N SER A 4 43.20 27.57 -39.27
CA SER A 4 42.85 27.19 -37.90
C SER A 4 41.33 27.09 -37.77
N GLY A 5 40.78 25.88 -37.79
CA GLY A 5 39.37 25.61 -37.49
C GLY A 5 39.11 25.62 -35.99
N SER A 6 38.49 26.67 -35.47
CA SER A 6 38.00 26.77 -34.09
C SER A 6 36.79 25.83 -33.90
N VAL A 7 36.94 24.77 -33.16
CA VAL A 7 35.84 23.91 -32.67
C VAL A 7 35.19 24.61 -31.49
N THR A 8 34.11 25.35 -31.73
CA THR A 8 33.20 25.83 -30.67
C THR A 8 32.39 24.66 -30.13
N GLY A 9 32.83 24.13 -29.00
CA GLY A 9 32.08 23.15 -28.23
C GLY A 9 30.81 23.75 -27.64
N SER A 10 29.70 23.55 -28.31
CA SER A 10 28.37 23.88 -27.79
C SER A 10 28.11 22.97 -26.54
N ARG A 11 28.23 23.56 -25.36
CA ARG A 11 27.69 22.95 -24.15
C ARG A 11 26.17 22.93 -24.27
N SER A 12 25.63 21.77 -24.65
CA SER A 12 24.21 21.50 -24.58
C SER A 12 23.77 21.58 -23.13
N VAL A 13 23.04 22.64 -22.77
CA VAL A 13 22.30 22.72 -21.51
C VAL A 13 21.36 21.51 -21.46
N PRO A 14 21.38 20.67 -20.41
CA PRO A 14 20.51 19.51 -20.34
C PRO A 14 19.05 19.99 -20.33
N VAL A 15 18.36 19.75 -21.43
CA VAL A 15 16.91 19.94 -21.55
C VAL A 15 16.27 19.03 -20.52
N LEU A 16 15.59 19.61 -19.52
CA LEU A 16 14.82 18.87 -18.52
C LEU A 16 13.90 17.89 -19.25
N ALA A 17 14.09 16.60 -19.01
CA ALA A 17 13.33 15.55 -19.68
C ALA A 17 11.84 15.74 -19.40
N ARG A 18 11.09 16.18 -20.42
CA ARG A 18 9.63 16.33 -20.37
C ARG A 18 8.98 14.98 -20.65
N GLY A 19 8.88 14.10 -19.62
CA GLY A 19 8.27 12.77 -19.78
C GLY A 19 7.77 12.22 -18.46
N PRO A 20 6.98 11.13 -18.47
CA PRO A 20 6.41 10.49 -17.26
C PRO A 20 7.42 10.25 -16.16
N ARG A 21 8.67 9.96 -16.53
CA ARG A 21 9.78 9.73 -15.59
C ARG A 21 10.16 10.97 -14.79
N ALA A 22 10.29 12.14 -15.44
CA ALA A 22 10.63 13.38 -14.74
C ALA A 22 9.48 13.79 -13.81
N TRP A 23 8.25 13.65 -14.26
CA TRP A 23 7.04 13.97 -13.50
C TRP A 23 6.97 13.17 -12.19
N THR A 24 7.11 11.83 -12.23
CA THR A 24 7.04 10.98 -11.04
C THR A 24 8.18 11.28 -10.06
N ALA A 25 9.40 11.53 -10.57
CA ALA A 25 10.52 11.93 -9.73
C ALA A 25 10.26 13.28 -9.05
N TRP A 26 9.75 14.28 -9.76
CA TRP A 26 9.39 15.57 -9.17
C TRP A 26 8.30 15.44 -8.12
N ALA A 27 7.25 14.66 -8.39
CA ALA A 27 6.18 14.43 -7.43
C ALA A 27 6.69 13.75 -6.13
N ALA A 28 7.57 12.74 -6.25
CA ALA A 28 8.23 12.12 -5.11
C ALA A 28 9.13 13.12 -4.35
N GLY A 29 9.82 14.01 -5.07
CA GLY A 29 10.64 15.07 -4.48
C GLY A 29 9.82 16.10 -3.69
N VAL A 30 8.71 16.57 -4.24
CA VAL A 30 7.80 17.51 -3.55
C VAL A 30 7.20 16.87 -2.30
N TRP A 31 6.77 15.60 -2.39
CA TRP A 31 6.29 14.86 -1.23
C TRP A 31 7.41 14.73 -0.17
N SER A 32 8.63 14.40 -0.57
CA SER A 32 9.78 14.27 0.34
C SER A 32 10.12 15.59 1.02
N LEU A 33 9.96 16.72 0.32
CA LEU A 33 10.12 18.05 0.91
C LEU A 33 9.08 18.30 2.01
N ALA A 34 7.81 17.98 1.76
CA ALA A 34 6.75 18.10 2.76
C ALA A 34 6.99 17.17 3.96
N PHE A 35 7.42 15.91 3.72
CA PHE A 35 7.78 14.94 4.74
C PHE A 35 8.96 15.42 5.59
N GLY A 36 10.02 15.93 4.96
CA GLY A 36 11.18 16.50 5.64
C GLY A 36 10.85 17.76 6.44
N ALA A 37 10.01 18.65 5.89
CA ALA A 37 9.54 19.84 6.60
C ALA A 37 8.75 19.50 7.88
N ALA A 38 7.90 18.47 7.84
CA ALA A 38 7.23 17.95 9.03
C ALA A 38 8.25 17.44 10.06
N GLY A 39 9.29 16.72 9.63
CA GLY A 39 10.38 16.28 10.50
C GLY A 39 11.12 17.44 11.17
N VAL A 40 11.44 18.50 10.44
CA VAL A 40 12.06 19.73 10.99
C VAL A 40 11.13 20.40 12.00
N HIS A 41 9.85 20.51 11.70
CA HIS A 41 8.83 21.08 12.61
C HIS A 41 8.81 20.35 13.94
N TRP A 42 8.77 19.01 13.92
CA TRP A 42 8.76 18.22 15.16
C TRP A 42 10.09 18.22 15.90
N ALA A 43 11.22 18.21 15.18
CA ALA A 43 12.55 18.36 15.77
C ALA A 43 12.72 19.69 16.54
N ALA A 44 12.03 20.75 16.07
CA ALA A 44 12.00 22.05 16.72
C ALA A 44 10.95 22.16 17.86
N GLY A 45 10.32 21.04 18.26
CA GLY A 45 9.30 21.03 19.31
C GLY A 45 7.90 21.42 18.85
N GLY A 46 7.64 21.41 17.55
CA GLY A 46 6.33 21.68 16.97
C GLY A 46 5.28 20.65 17.36
N ALA A 47 4.05 21.07 17.46
CA ALA A 47 2.91 20.22 17.85
C ALA A 47 2.50 19.23 16.73
N GLY A 48 1.68 18.22 17.08
CA GLY A 48 1.09 17.29 16.11
C GLY A 48 2.01 16.15 15.69
N PHE A 49 3.01 15.79 16.51
CA PHE A 49 3.82 14.58 16.28
C PHE A 49 2.90 13.34 16.31
N PRO A 50 2.92 12.47 15.27
CA PRO A 50 1.89 11.44 15.13
C PRO A 50 2.25 10.08 15.77
N PHE A 51 3.31 10.00 16.56
CA PHE A 51 3.86 8.77 17.11
C PHE A 51 4.04 8.82 18.63
N GLY A 52 4.46 7.70 19.23
CA GLY A 52 4.85 7.60 20.63
C GLY A 52 3.74 7.98 21.59
N ALA A 53 4.06 8.76 22.60
CA ALA A 53 3.10 9.21 23.62
C ALA A 53 1.94 10.07 23.08
N ALA A 54 2.11 10.67 21.90
CA ALA A 54 1.06 11.43 21.23
C ALA A 54 0.01 10.55 20.53
N ASP A 55 0.28 9.25 20.40
CA ASP A 55 -0.66 8.25 19.88
C ASP A 55 -1.07 7.25 20.97
N PRO A 56 -2.18 7.50 21.70
CA PRO A 56 -2.59 6.66 22.82
C PRO A 56 -2.95 5.23 22.43
N ARG A 57 -3.14 4.94 21.14
CA ARG A 57 -3.44 3.60 20.63
C ARG A 57 -2.21 2.86 20.10
N ALA A 58 -1.03 3.52 20.03
CA ALA A 58 0.17 2.97 19.39
C ALA A 58 0.56 1.58 19.94
N VAL A 59 0.55 1.40 21.25
CA VAL A 59 0.88 0.12 21.91
C VAL A 59 -0.18 -0.94 21.59
N GLN A 60 -1.46 -0.58 21.66
CA GLN A 60 -2.58 -1.51 21.44
C GLN A 60 -2.63 -2.06 20.01
N VAL A 61 -2.24 -1.24 19.03
CA VAL A 61 -2.22 -1.62 17.61
C VAL A 61 -0.84 -2.13 17.15
N GLY A 62 0.12 -2.26 18.07
CA GLY A 62 1.47 -2.73 17.77
C GLY A 62 2.24 -1.85 16.79
N SER A 63 2.12 -0.53 16.92
CA SER A 63 2.89 0.40 16.10
C SER A 63 4.39 0.21 16.34
N LEU A 64 5.21 0.17 15.27
CA LEU A 64 6.68 0.16 15.42
C LEU A 64 7.21 1.45 16.04
N PHE A 65 6.40 2.50 16.01
CA PHE A 65 6.76 3.83 16.51
C PHE A 65 6.08 4.15 17.84
N ALA A 66 5.61 3.13 18.59
CA ALA A 66 4.96 3.32 19.87
C ALA A 66 5.83 4.02 20.91
N GLU A 67 7.15 3.85 20.82
CA GLU A 67 8.15 4.48 21.72
C GLU A 67 8.91 5.63 21.04
N ALA A 68 8.44 6.10 19.88
CA ALA A 68 9.13 7.16 19.15
C ALA A 68 8.98 8.51 19.84
N GLU A 69 10.06 9.26 19.89
CA GLU A 69 10.12 10.61 20.47
C GLU A 69 10.37 11.66 19.38
N PRO A 70 9.78 12.86 19.48
CA PRO A 70 9.98 13.93 18.51
C PRO A 70 11.45 14.32 18.33
N GLY A 71 12.23 14.32 19.43
CA GLY A 71 13.63 14.73 19.45
C GLY A 71 14.57 13.83 18.67
N SER A 72 14.28 12.54 18.55
CA SER A 72 15.07 11.56 17.78
C SER A 72 14.46 11.28 16.40
N THR A 73 13.16 11.11 16.35
CA THR A 73 12.43 10.73 15.13
C THR A 73 12.25 11.92 14.18
N GLY A 74 12.04 13.13 14.69
CA GLY A 74 11.95 14.34 13.89
C GLY A 74 13.17 14.59 13.00
N PRO A 75 14.39 14.63 13.55
CA PRO A 75 15.62 14.76 12.74
C PRO A 75 15.80 13.62 11.73
N ALA A 76 15.43 12.38 12.07
CA ALA A 76 15.51 11.25 11.15
C ALA A 76 14.56 11.42 9.95
N ILE A 77 13.33 11.85 10.20
CA ILE A 77 12.34 12.18 9.15
C ILE A 77 12.85 13.34 8.28
N ALA A 78 13.41 14.39 8.89
CA ALA A 78 13.99 15.52 8.18
C ALA A 78 15.13 15.09 7.25
N ALA A 79 16.06 14.27 7.75
CA ALA A 79 17.19 13.75 6.98
C ALA A 79 16.72 12.86 5.82
N LEU A 80 15.76 11.95 6.05
CA LEU A 80 15.16 11.12 5.01
C LEU A 80 14.45 11.95 3.95
N GLY A 81 13.73 13.00 4.35
CA GLY A 81 13.05 13.90 3.43
C GLY A 81 14.05 14.66 2.54
N LEU A 82 15.12 15.22 3.12
CA LEU A 82 16.17 15.91 2.37
C LEU A 82 16.92 14.98 1.41
N LEU A 83 17.25 13.77 1.87
CA LEU A 83 17.84 12.75 1.02
C LEU A 83 16.90 12.35 -0.12
N GLY A 84 15.60 12.23 0.18
CA GLY A 84 14.57 11.97 -0.83
C GLY A 84 14.52 13.06 -1.90
N VAL A 85 14.57 14.33 -1.53
CA VAL A 85 14.66 15.44 -2.49
C VAL A 85 15.91 15.32 -3.37
N ALA A 86 17.08 15.07 -2.77
CA ALA A 86 18.33 14.92 -3.51
C ALA A 86 18.27 13.75 -4.50
N VAL A 87 17.75 12.58 -4.08
CA VAL A 87 17.59 11.40 -4.94
C VAL A 87 16.58 11.65 -6.04
N ALA A 88 15.46 12.30 -5.75
CA ALA A 88 14.45 12.66 -6.77
C ALA A 88 15.04 13.58 -7.85
N LEU A 89 15.87 14.57 -7.47
CA LEU A 89 16.59 15.44 -8.39
C LEU A 89 17.56 14.65 -9.30
N VAL A 90 18.29 13.68 -8.75
CA VAL A 90 19.17 12.79 -9.52
C VAL A 90 18.33 11.96 -10.51
N MET A 91 17.23 11.36 -10.06
CA MET A 91 16.35 10.54 -10.91
C MET A 91 15.69 11.35 -12.02
N ALA A 92 15.37 12.63 -11.78
CA ALA A 92 14.81 13.53 -12.80
C ALA A 92 15.81 13.89 -13.89
N ARG A 93 17.12 13.95 -13.57
CA ARG A 93 18.18 14.44 -14.47
C ARG A 93 18.99 13.35 -15.14
N SER A 94 19.16 12.18 -14.49
CA SER A 94 20.01 11.07 -14.96
C SER A 94 19.25 9.76 -15.08
N ALA A 95 19.79 8.78 -15.81
CA ALA A 95 19.22 7.45 -15.97
C ALA A 95 20.26 6.37 -15.60
N GLY A 96 19.76 5.20 -15.19
CA GLY A 96 20.55 3.98 -15.12
C GLY A 96 21.38 3.81 -13.84
N ALA A 97 21.43 4.77 -12.95
CA ALA A 97 22.13 4.60 -11.67
C ALA A 97 21.35 3.67 -10.72
N ARG A 98 22.02 2.69 -10.12
CA ARG A 98 21.39 1.70 -9.24
C ARG A 98 21.04 2.25 -7.87
N LEU A 99 21.87 3.12 -7.29
CA LEU A 99 21.63 3.66 -5.95
C LEU A 99 20.31 4.44 -5.81
N PRO A 100 19.98 5.40 -6.71
CA PRO A 100 18.68 6.06 -6.67
C PRO A 100 17.49 5.11 -6.78
N LEU A 101 17.62 4.05 -7.59
CA LEU A 101 16.59 3.03 -7.74
C LEU A 101 16.39 2.22 -6.46
N VAL A 102 17.48 1.78 -5.82
CA VAL A 102 17.43 1.05 -4.54
C VAL A 102 16.80 1.92 -3.45
N PHE A 103 17.23 3.19 -3.35
CA PHE A 103 16.64 4.13 -2.41
C PHE A 103 15.14 4.32 -2.66
N ALA A 104 14.73 4.50 -3.91
CA ALA A 104 13.33 4.71 -4.26
C ALA A 104 12.43 3.52 -3.86
N TRP A 105 12.89 2.29 -4.10
CA TRP A 105 12.19 1.10 -3.65
C TRP A 105 12.21 0.93 -2.13
N ALA A 106 13.35 1.18 -1.46
CA ALA A 106 13.45 1.11 0.00
C ALA A 106 12.54 2.14 0.67
N MET A 107 12.50 3.37 0.16
CA MET A 107 11.62 4.44 0.63
C MET A 107 10.15 4.06 0.43
N SER A 108 9.78 3.54 -0.76
CA SER A 108 8.42 3.07 -1.03
C SER A 108 7.98 1.98 -0.05
N VAL A 109 8.77 0.93 0.10
CA VAL A 109 8.47 -0.19 1.00
C VAL A 109 8.43 0.26 2.46
N GLY A 110 9.39 1.07 2.90
CA GLY A 110 9.44 1.62 4.27
C GLY A 110 8.19 2.42 4.60
N LEU A 111 7.78 3.33 3.72
CA LEU A 111 6.60 4.18 3.93
C LEU A 111 5.27 3.40 3.91
N VAL A 112 5.19 2.31 3.14
CA VAL A 112 3.96 1.51 3.01
C VAL A 112 3.87 0.40 4.05
N VAL A 113 5.00 -0.20 4.45
CA VAL A 113 5.00 -1.38 5.34
C VAL A 113 5.40 -1.02 6.77
N ALA A 114 6.38 -0.12 6.95
CA ALA A 114 6.91 0.17 8.29
C ALA A 114 6.07 1.21 9.04
N VAL A 115 5.62 2.28 8.38
CA VAL A 115 4.90 3.37 9.07
C VAL A 115 3.44 3.01 9.38
N PRO A 116 2.62 2.50 8.45
CA PRO A 116 1.23 2.18 8.75
C PRO A 116 1.09 1.00 9.71
N ASP A 117 -0.04 0.91 10.40
CA ASP A 117 -0.44 -0.22 11.23
C ASP A 117 -1.85 -0.72 10.87
N VAL A 118 -2.39 -1.65 11.67
CA VAL A 118 -3.68 -2.31 11.39
C VAL A 118 -4.85 -1.32 11.27
N ARG A 119 -4.74 -0.10 11.81
CA ARG A 119 -5.77 0.93 11.72
C ARG A 119 -6.12 1.32 10.29
N VAL A 120 -5.16 1.25 9.36
CA VAL A 120 -5.41 1.59 7.95
C VAL A 120 -6.43 0.65 7.33
N ILE A 121 -6.23 -0.68 7.46
CA ILE A 121 -7.19 -1.66 6.90
C ILE A 121 -8.50 -1.66 7.68
N GLN A 122 -8.45 -1.46 9.00
CA GLN A 122 -9.63 -1.36 9.85
C GLN A 122 -10.51 -0.17 9.46
N ASN A 123 -9.94 1.03 9.36
CA ASN A 123 -10.70 2.23 8.97
C ASN A 123 -11.17 2.17 7.52
N PHE A 124 -10.40 1.52 6.64
CA PHE A 124 -10.88 1.26 5.28
C PHE A 124 -12.15 0.39 5.28
N GLY A 125 -12.18 -0.69 6.05
CA GLY A 125 -13.38 -1.52 6.21
C GLY A 125 -14.55 -0.75 6.84
N TYR A 126 -14.29 0.00 7.89
CA TYR A 126 -15.30 0.79 8.60
C TYR A 126 -15.91 1.92 7.75
N LEU A 127 -15.14 2.49 6.82
CA LEU A 127 -15.65 3.49 5.88
C LEU A 127 -16.85 2.95 5.08
N PHE A 128 -16.81 1.68 4.65
CA PHE A 128 -17.93 1.03 3.96
C PHE A 128 -19.12 0.72 4.87
N ALA A 129 -18.88 0.63 6.19
CA ALA A 129 -19.93 0.53 7.19
C ALA A 129 -20.48 1.91 7.65
N GLY A 130 -20.00 3.01 7.06
CA GLY A 130 -20.42 4.37 7.40
C GLY A 130 -19.85 4.89 8.72
N TYR A 131 -18.81 4.23 9.27
CA TYR A 131 -18.22 4.62 10.56
C TYR A 131 -16.86 5.31 10.35
N THR A 132 -16.77 6.57 10.76
CA THR A 132 -15.55 7.41 10.63
C THR A 132 -15.02 7.94 11.98
N GLY A 133 -15.58 7.48 13.10
CA GLY A 133 -15.25 7.98 14.45
C GLY A 133 -13.81 7.68 14.92
N LEU A 134 -13.05 6.86 14.17
CA LEU A 134 -11.66 6.51 14.51
C LEU A 134 -10.62 7.23 13.66
N TRP A 135 -11.01 8.25 12.90
CA TRP A 135 -10.08 9.06 12.13
C TRP A 135 -9.36 10.05 13.06
N ASP A 136 -8.03 9.96 13.09
CA ASP A 136 -7.17 10.79 13.94
C ASP A 136 -5.90 11.23 13.19
N GLY A 137 -5.09 12.08 13.84
CA GLY A 137 -3.83 12.58 13.28
C GLY A 137 -2.86 11.47 12.86
N PRO A 138 -2.59 10.46 13.72
CA PRO A 138 -1.77 9.29 13.34
C PRO A 138 -2.25 8.59 12.08
N LEU A 139 -3.55 8.29 11.93
CA LEU A 139 -4.10 7.66 10.74
C LEU A 139 -3.89 8.53 9.48
N LEU A 140 -4.17 9.84 9.58
CA LEU A 140 -3.95 10.76 8.45
C LEU A 140 -2.49 10.81 8.02
N PHE A 141 -1.56 10.77 8.98
CA PHE A 141 -0.14 10.72 8.67
C PHE A 141 0.26 9.37 8.03
N MET A 142 -0.30 8.25 8.46
CA MET A 142 -0.11 6.96 7.80
C MET A 142 -0.58 6.99 6.34
N LEU A 143 -1.75 7.57 6.07
CA LEU A 143 -2.26 7.73 4.70
C LEU A 143 -1.36 8.64 3.86
N PHE A 144 -0.82 9.72 4.44
CA PHE A 144 0.17 10.57 3.80
C PHE A 144 1.45 9.78 3.44
N CYS A 145 1.93 8.91 4.34
CA CYS A 145 3.09 8.03 4.09
C CYS A 145 2.81 7.00 2.99
N ILE A 146 1.62 6.38 2.98
CA ILE A 146 1.21 5.46 1.90
C ILE A 146 1.21 6.18 0.55
N GLY A 147 0.68 7.40 0.49
CA GLY A 147 0.73 8.25 -0.71
C GLY A 147 2.16 8.51 -1.18
N GLY A 148 3.06 8.84 -0.27
CA GLY A 148 4.49 8.99 -0.54
C GLY A 148 5.15 7.72 -1.06
N GLY A 149 4.84 6.58 -0.44
CA GLY A 149 5.31 5.28 -0.89
C GLY A 149 4.85 4.94 -2.31
N ALA A 150 3.61 5.27 -2.66
CA ALA A 150 3.10 5.10 -4.02
C ALA A 150 3.82 6.01 -5.04
N LEU A 151 4.11 7.26 -4.66
CA LEU A 151 4.88 8.18 -5.51
C LEU A 151 6.31 7.68 -5.74
N TRP A 152 6.98 7.18 -4.69
CA TRP A 152 8.31 6.61 -4.80
C TRP A 152 8.32 5.31 -5.62
N ALA A 153 7.30 4.44 -5.49
CA ALA A 153 7.13 3.27 -6.35
C ALA A 153 6.97 3.67 -7.83
N ALA A 154 6.15 4.69 -8.12
CA ALA A 154 5.97 5.20 -9.47
C ALA A 154 7.25 5.82 -10.03
N ALA A 155 8.02 6.54 -9.21
CA ALA A 155 9.32 7.08 -9.59
C ALA A 155 10.32 5.97 -9.90
N ALA A 156 10.45 4.96 -9.02
CA ALA A 156 11.30 3.78 -9.24
C ALA A 156 10.92 3.05 -10.52
N TRP A 157 9.63 2.80 -10.73
CA TRP A 157 9.10 2.11 -11.89
C TRP A 157 9.42 2.79 -13.22
N THR A 158 9.17 4.10 -13.30
CA THR A 158 9.45 4.89 -14.50
C THR A 158 10.96 5.07 -14.73
N TYR A 159 11.75 5.11 -13.66
CA TYR A 159 13.20 5.23 -13.72
C TYR A 159 13.87 3.98 -14.32
N GLN A 160 13.40 2.78 -13.98
CA GLN A 160 13.93 1.52 -14.52
C GLN A 160 13.42 1.18 -15.94
N GLY A 161 12.64 2.03 -16.56
CA GLY A 161 12.15 1.82 -17.93
C GLY A 161 10.90 0.92 -18.05
N GLY A 162 10.22 0.66 -16.93
CA GLY A 162 8.88 0.05 -16.95
C GLY A 162 8.82 -1.47 -17.12
N GLY A 163 9.85 -2.21 -16.73
CA GLY A 163 9.81 -3.68 -16.61
C GLY A 163 9.80 -4.48 -17.93
N ALA A 164 9.96 -5.79 -17.84
CA ALA A 164 9.99 -6.70 -18.97
C ALA A 164 8.65 -6.75 -19.74
N ARG A 165 8.72 -6.92 -21.06
CA ARG A 165 7.55 -6.97 -21.96
C ARG A 165 7.04 -8.39 -22.22
N GLU A 166 7.61 -9.39 -21.56
CA GLU A 166 7.23 -10.78 -21.83
C GLU A 166 5.99 -11.20 -21.05
N PRO A 167 5.04 -11.94 -21.67
CA PRO A 167 3.88 -12.46 -20.95
C PRO A 167 4.31 -13.51 -19.92
N VAL A 168 3.88 -13.34 -18.69
CA VAL A 168 4.27 -14.17 -17.54
C VAL A 168 3.25 -15.29 -17.35
N ARG A 169 3.66 -16.54 -17.57
CA ARG A 169 2.82 -17.73 -17.43
C ARG A 169 2.35 -18.00 -15.98
N TRP A 170 3.13 -17.54 -14.99
CA TRP A 170 2.79 -17.71 -13.57
C TRP A 170 1.66 -16.78 -13.09
N GLY A 171 1.27 -15.77 -13.88
CA GLY A 171 0.25 -14.80 -13.48
C GLY A 171 -1.11 -15.41 -13.18
N THR A 172 -1.55 -16.39 -13.99
CA THR A 172 -2.85 -17.06 -13.80
C THR A 172 -2.94 -17.84 -12.49
N PRO A 173 -2.03 -18.81 -12.18
CA PRO A 173 -2.13 -19.55 -10.93
C PRO A 173 -1.98 -18.67 -9.70
N VAL A 174 -1.13 -17.64 -9.73
CA VAL A 174 -0.98 -16.70 -8.62
C VAL A 174 -2.26 -15.88 -8.39
N THR A 175 -2.99 -15.52 -9.46
CA THR A 175 -4.27 -14.83 -9.33
C THR A 175 -5.33 -15.70 -8.64
N TYR A 176 -5.42 -16.98 -9.00
CA TYR A 176 -6.33 -17.91 -8.31
C TYR A 176 -5.90 -18.13 -6.85
N ALA A 177 -4.61 -18.24 -6.58
CA ALA A 177 -4.11 -18.33 -5.21
C ALA A 177 -4.48 -17.09 -4.39
N ALA A 178 -4.32 -15.89 -4.95
CA ALA A 178 -4.73 -14.64 -4.29
C ALA A 178 -6.23 -14.60 -3.99
N ALA A 179 -7.08 -15.05 -4.91
CA ALA A 179 -8.52 -15.10 -4.70
C ALA A 179 -8.91 -16.12 -3.59
N LEU A 180 -8.24 -17.28 -3.54
CA LEU A 180 -8.47 -18.30 -2.51
C LEU A 180 -8.02 -17.83 -1.12
N LEU A 181 -6.92 -17.09 -1.03
CA LEU A 181 -6.38 -16.57 0.24
C LEU A 181 -7.28 -15.51 0.89
N ALA A 182 -8.24 -14.94 0.16
CA ALA A 182 -9.28 -14.07 0.71
C ALA A 182 -10.35 -14.83 1.52
N LEU A 183 -10.55 -16.11 1.23
CA LEU A 183 -11.68 -16.90 1.75
C LEU A 183 -11.63 -17.12 3.27
N PRO A 184 -10.48 -17.45 3.91
CA PRO A 184 -10.47 -17.75 5.35
C PRO A 184 -11.02 -16.59 6.18
N TYR A 185 -10.59 -15.36 5.90
CA TYR A 185 -11.08 -14.19 6.60
C TYR A 185 -12.54 -13.87 6.23
N GLY A 186 -12.90 -13.95 4.95
CA GLY A 186 -14.27 -13.73 4.49
C GLY A 186 -15.27 -14.70 5.12
N ILE A 187 -14.93 -15.98 5.19
CA ILE A 187 -15.78 -17.03 5.79
C ILE A 187 -15.99 -16.75 7.28
N SER A 188 -14.95 -16.43 8.03
CA SER A 188 -15.08 -16.15 9.47
C SER A 188 -16.00 -14.93 9.71
N ARG A 189 -15.84 -13.85 8.93
CA ARG A 189 -16.66 -12.64 9.08
C ARG A 189 -18.11 -12.85 8.70
N ILE A 190 -18.39 -13.57 7.62
CA ILE A 190 -19.76 -13.92 7.21
C ILE A 190 -20.40 -14.83 8.25
N SER A 191 -19.68 -15.81 8.78
CA SER A 191 -20.18 -16.69 9.84
C SER A 191 -20.61 -15.89 11.07
N TRP A 192 -19.78 -14.93 11.50
CA TRP A 192 -20.08 -14.06 12.64
C TRP A 192 -21.26 -13.13 12.38
N ALA A 193 -21.37 -12.59 11.18
CA ALA A 193 -22.53 -11.80 10.78
C ALA A 193 -23.85 -12.60 10.85
N MET A 194 -23.80 -13.91 10.59
CA MET A 194 -24.94 -14.83 10.69
C MET A 194 -25.16 -15.36 12.13
N GLY A 195 -24.38 -14.92 13.11
CA GLY A 195 -24.47 -15.39 14.51
C GLY A 195 -23.81 -16.73 14.76
N ILE A 196 -23.00 -17.26 13.84
CA ILE A 196 -22.27 -18.52 14.00
C ILE A 196 -20.89 -18.23 14.61
N PRO A 197 -20.58 -18.67 15.85
CA PRO A 197 -19.35 -18.34 16.57
C PRO A 197 -18.15 -19.18 16.07
N LEU A 198 -17.80 -19.03 14.80
CA LEU A 198 -16.71 -19.77 14.18
C LEU A 198 -15.36 -19.35 14.79
N GLY A 199 -14.78 -20.20 15.63
CA GLY A 199 -13.47 -19.97 16.23
C GLY A 199 -13.42 -18.86 17.29
N VAL A 200 -14.57 -18.49 17.86
CA VAL A 200 -14.68 -17.52 18.97
C VAL A 200 -15.70 -18.00 19.98
N GLN A 201 -15.63 -17.48 21.20
CA GLN A 201 -16.62 -17.78 22.23
C GLN A 201 -17.98 -17.15 21.90
N PRO A 202 -19.11 -17.87 22.10
CA PRO A 202 -20.46 -17.37 21.79
C PRO A 202 -20.78 -16.05 22.48
N GLU A 203 -20.32 -15.85 23.71
CA GLU A 203 -20.55 -14.65 24.52
C GLU A 203 -19.90 -13.39 23.88
N MET A 204 -18.71 -13.56 23.33
CA MET A 204 -18.02 -12.48 22.61
C MET A 204 -18.84 -12.02 21.39
N LEU A 205 -19.39 -12.97 20.64
CA LEU A 205 -20.19 -12.68 19.46
C LEU A 205 -21.54 -12.05 19.82
N ALA A 206 -22.19 -12.55 20.88
CA ALA A 206 -23.46 -12.00 21.35
C ALA A 206 -23.32 -10.53 21.81
N GLY A 207 -22.25 -10.21 22.55
CA GLY A 207 -21.94 -8.85 23.00
C GLY A 207 -21.66 -7.92 21.82
N GLY A 208 -20.90 -8.37 20.83
CA GLY A 208 -20.63 -7.61 19.61
C GLY A 208 -21.87 -7.35 18.77
N ASN A 209 -22.72 -8.35 18.58
CA ASN A 209 -23.94 -8.22 17.79
C ASN A 209 -24.97 -7.28 18.42
N ALA A 210 -25.06 -7.23 19.73
CA ALA A 210 -25.94 -6.31 20.45
C ALA A 210 -25.58 -4.82 20.19
N THR A 211 -24.34 -4.53 19.80
CA THR A 211 -23.83 -3.17 19.48
C THR A 211 -23.70 -2.90 17.98
N GLY A 212 -24.35 -3.71 17.12
CA GLY A 212 -24.30 -3.54 15.65
C GLY A 212 -23.08 -4.21 14.98
N GLY A 213 -22.32 -5.01 15.71
CA GLY A 213 -21.14 -5.73 15.18
C GLY A 213 -21.45 -6.64 13.99
N SER A 214 -22.65 -7.23 13.95
CA SER A 214 -23.08 -8.08 12.82
C SER A 214 -23.06 -7.35 11.46
N VAL A 215 -23.41 -6.07 11.43
CA VAL A 215 -23.35 -5.26 10.20
C VAL A 215 -21.89 -5.03 9.78
N VAL A 216 -21.01 -4.72 10.71
CA VAL A 216 -19.58 -4.54 10.44
C VAL A 216 -18.98 -5.85 9.90
N GLU A 217 -19.29 -6.98 10.53
CA GLU A 217 -18.82 -8.29 10.10
C GLU A 217 -19.34 -8.66 8.70
N ALA A 218 -20.60 -8.37 8.40
CA ALA A 218 -21.18 -8.58 7.07
C ALA A 218 -20.48 -7.72 6.00
N VAL A 219 -20.18 -6.47 6.30
CA VAL A 219 -19.45 -5.56 5.39
C VAL A 219 -18.03 -6.07 5.16
N LEU A 220 -17.29 -6.43 6.22
CA LEU A 220 -15.93 -6.95 6.10
C LEU A 220 -15.88 -8.25 5.30
N GLY A 221 -16.79 -9.20 5.58
CA GLY A 221 -16.92 -10.43 4.82
C GLY A 221 -17.28 -10.18 3.35
N GLY A 222 -18.24 -9.28 3.11
CA GLY A 222 -18.64 -8.86 1.76
C GLY A 222 -17.51 -8.23 0.96
N LEU A 223 -16.69 -7.39 1.59
CA LEU A 223 -15.48 -6.81 0.98
C LEU A 223 -14.45 -7.87 0.59
N CYS A 224 -14.28 -8.92 1.40
CA CYS A 224 -13.39 -10.03 1.05
C CYS A 224 -13.90 -10.81 -0.17
N VAL A 225 -15.19 -11.11 -0.22
CA VAL A 225 -15.82 -11.78 -1.39
C VAL A 225 -15.70 -10.90 -2.64
N ALA A 226 -16.04 -9.62 -2.53
CA ALA A 226 -15.88 -8.67 -3.63
C ALA A 226 -14.43 -8.56 -4.09
N GLY A 227 -13.48 -8.49 -3.15
CA GLY A 227 -12.04 -8.49 -3.44
C GLY A 227 -11.57 -9.75 -4.15
N ALA A 228 -12.03 -10.94 -3.74
CA ALA A 228 -11.75 -12.19 -4.42
C ALA A 228 -12.29 -12.21 -5.86
N ILE A 229 -13.54 -11.76 -6.06
CA ILE A 229 -14.15 -11.64 -7.38
C ILE A 229 -13.35 -10.65 -8.25
N LEU A 230 -13.03 -9.45 -7.73
CA LEU A 230 -12.25 -8.44 -8.46
C LEU A 230 -10.85 -8.95 -8.80
N THR A 231 -10.24 -9.73 -7.91
CA THR A 231 -8.94 -10.39 -8.17
C THR A 231 -9.02 -11.33 -9.36
N LEU A 232 -10.09 -12.13 -9.49
CA LEU A 232 -10.32 -12.98 -10.67
C LEU A 232 -10.43 -12.17 -11.97
N GLY A 233 -10.90 -10.93 -11.90
CA GLY A 233 -10.91 -10.01 -13.04
C GLY A 233 -9.54 -9.76 -13.64
N LEU A 234 -8.45 -9.91 -12.86
CA LEU A 234 -7.10 -9.76 -13.37
C LEU A 234 -6.70 -10.83 -14.41
N VAL A 235 -7.43 -11.95 -14.51
CA VAL A 235 -7.19 -13.01 -15.52
C VAL A 235 -8.39 -13.27 -16.41
N GLN A 236 -9.56 -12.70 -16.10
CA GLN A 236 -10.78 -12.91 -16.85
C GLN A 236 -11.07 -11.74 -17.80
N ARG A 237 -11.79 -12.02 -18.91
CA ARG A 237 -12.09 -11.03 -19.96
C ARG A 237 -12.83 -9.78 -19.46
N TRP A 238 -13.64 -9.90 -18.41
CA TRP A 238 -14.38 -8.77 -17.86
C TRP A 238 -13.48 -7.75 -17.10
N GLY A 239 -12.29 -8.14 -16.69
CA GLY A 239 -11.29 -7.22 -16.14
C GLY A 239 -10.47 -6.50 -17.24
N GLU A 240 -10.64 -6.87 -18.51
CA GLU A 240 -9.99 -6.24 -19.68
C GLU A 240 -10.97 -5.41 -20.49
N VAL A 241 -12.23 -5.88 -20.59
CA VAL A 241 -13.32 -5.24 -21.34
C VAL A 241 -14.58 -5.21 -20.48
N PHE A 242 -15.19 -4.04 -20.33
CA PHE A 242 -16.40 -3.89 -19.55
C PHE A 242 -17.54 -4.80 -20.07
N PRO A 243 -18.22 -5.54 -19.16
CA PRO A 243 -19.29 -6.46 -19.52
C PRO A 243 -20.44 -5.77 -20.26
N ARG A 244 -21.17 -6.55 -21.06
CA ARG A 244 -22.28 -6.05 -21.88
C ARG A 244 -23.48 -5.50 -21.07
N TRP A 245 -23.60 -5.89 -19.79
CA TRP A 245 -24.66 -5.42 -18.90
C TRP A 245 -24.42 -4.02 -18.33
N MET A 246 -23.21 -3.44 -18.51
CA MET A 246 -22.89 -2.07 -18.10
C MET A 246 -23.26 -1.07 -19.23
N PRO A 247 -24.38 -0.36 -19.14
CA PRO A 247 -24.94 0.39 -20.30
C PRO A 247 -24.02 1.52 -20.79
N LEU A 248 -23.30 2.21 -19.90
CA LEU A 248 -22.43 3.36 -20.25
C LEU A 248 -21.01 2.97 -20.70
N LEU A 249 -20.53 1.78 -20.29
CA LEU A 249 -19.15 1.36 -20.49
C LEU A 249 -19.03 0.11 -21.37
N ARG A 250 -20.16 -0.44 -21.82
CA ARG A 250 -20.28 -1.68 -22.61
C ARG A 250 -19.22 -1.77 -23.71
N GLY A 251 -18.40 -2.82 -23.66
CA GLY A 251 -17.42 -3.14 -24.70
C GLY A 251 -16.21 -2.21 -24.74
N ARG A 252 -16.13 -1.19 -23.88
CA ARG A 252 -14.93 -0.35 -23.77
C ARG A 252 -13.82 -1.11 -23.06
N ARG A 253 -12.58 -0.85 -23.42
CA ARG A 253 -11.41 -1.40 -22.70
C ARG A 253 -11.33 -0.80 -21.30
N VAL A 254 -11.11 -1.65 -20.28
CA VAL A 254 -10.88 -1.22 -18.90
C VAL A 254 -9.53 -0.50 -18.85
N PRO A 255 -9.45 0.76 -18.35
CA PRO A 255 -8.18 1.43 -18.15
C PRO A 255 -7.29 0.61 -17.20
N ILE A 256 -6.03 0.39 -17.55
CA ILE A 256 -5.10 -0.43 -16.76
C ILE A 256 -5.03 0.09 -15.31
N GLY A 257 -4.97 1.40 -15.12
CA GLY A 257 -4.92 2.01 -13.79
C GLY A 257 -6.15 1.72 -12.92
N LEU A 258 -7.33 1.53 -13.51
CA LEU A 258 -8.56 1.24 -12.78
C LEU A 258 -8.51 -0.14 -12.08
N ALA A 259 -7.81 -1.10 -12.65
CA ALA A 259 -7.59 -2.41 -12.01
C ALA A 259 -6.34 -2.40 -11.13
N VAL A 260 -5.25 -1.82 -11.61
CA VAL A 260 -3.93 -1.88 -10.96
C VAL A 260 -3.88 -1.06 -9.68
N VAL A 261 -4.39 0.17 -9.67
CA VAL A 261 -4.27 1.06 -8.51
C VAL A 261 -5.02 0.52 -7.29
N PRO A 262 -6.31 0.17 -7.36
CA PRO A 262 -7.01 -0.40 -6.20
C PRO A 262 -6.41 -1.73 -5.72
N ALA A 263 -5.96 -2.59 -6.66
CA ALA A 263 -5.36 -3.87 -6.31
C ALA A 263 -4.01 -3.69 -5.58
N LEU A 264 -3.18 -2.73 -5.99
CA LEU A 264 -1.93 -2.41 -5.28
C LEU A 264 -2.19 -1.77 -3.92
N CYS A 265 -3.19 -0.89 -3.80
CA CYS A 265 -3.58 -0.32 -2.51
C CYS A 265 -4.05 -1.41 -1.54
N ALA A 266 -4.92 -2.31 -1.99
CA ALA A 266 -5.38 -3.45 -1.18
C ALA A 266 -4.22 -4.37 -0.81
N SER A 267 -3.34 -4.70 -1.77
CA SER A 267 -2.14 -5.49 -1.53
C SER A 267 -1.24 -4.85 -0.46
N ALA A 268 -0.99 -3.55 -0.54
CA ALA A 268 -0.16 -2.83 0.43
C ALA A 268 -0.77 -2.89 1.84
N MET A 269 -2.08 -2.67 1.98
CA MET A 269 -2.78 -2.78 3.27
C MET A 269 -2.73 -4.20 3.84
N LEU A 270 -2.91 -5.23 3.00
CA LEU A 270 -2.86 -6.62 3.42
C LEU A 270 -1.45 -7.05 3.83
N VAL A 271 -0.42 -6.67 3.06
CA VAL A 271 0.99 -6.98 3.38
C VAL A 271 1.37 -6.34 4.71
N GLN A 272 1.07 -5.07 4.89
CA GLN A 272 1.38 -4.33 6.11
C GLN A 272 0.68 -4.94 7.33
N SER A 273 -0.64 -5.12 7.27
CA SER A 273 -1.42 -5.66 8.39
C SER A 273 -1.05 -7.12 8.69
N GLY A 274 -0.82 -7.92 7.66
CA GLY A 274 -0.36 -9.30 7.81
C GLY A 274 1.03 -9.37 8.44
N ALA A 275 1.99 -8.56 7.98
CA ALA A 275 3.33 -8.52 8.56
C ALA A 275 3.30 -8.17 10.06
N ARG A 276 2.44 -7.24 10.47
CA ARG A 276 2.22 -6.90 11.89
C ARG A 276 1.69 -8.09 12.69
N LEU A 277 0.69 -8.76 12.15
CA LEU A 277 0.11 -9.94 12.81
C LEU A 277 1.16 -11.05 12.99
N TYR A 278 1.99 -11.31 11.99
CA TYR A 278 3.11 -12.25 12.13
C TYR A 278 4.11 -11.84 13.21
N LEU A 279 4.43 -10.54 13.30
CA LEU A 279 5.32 -10.02 14.35
C LEU A 279 4.71 -10.20 15.75
N TRP A 280 3.41 -9.96 15.94
CA TRP A 280 2.73 -10.15 17.21
C TRP A 280 2.73 -11.62 17.63
N VAL A 281 2.45 -12.53 16.69
CA VAL A 281 2.52 -13.96 16.96
C VAL A 281 3.95 -14.38 17.32
N ALA A 282 4.96 -13.88 16.60
CA ALA A 282 6.37 -14.20 16.86
C ALA A 282 6.87 -13.66 18.20
N LYS A 283 6.35 -12.52 18.67
CA LYS A 283 6.67 -11.95 19.99
C LYS A 283 5.89 -12.64 21.14
N GLY A 284 4.88 -13.45 20.83
CA GLY A 284 4.01 -14.06 21.82
C GLY A 284 2.90 -13.13 22.34
N ASP A 285 2.73 -11.93 21.73
CA ASP A 285 1.68 -10.97 22.09
C ASP A 285 0.29 -11.52 21.75
N ILE A 286 0.21 -12.38 20.73
CA ILE A 286 -1.00 -13.12 20.34
C ILE A 286 -0.73 -14.61 20.39
N VAL A 287 -1.50 -15.31 21.21
CA VAL A 287 -1.51 -16.78 21.27
C VAL A 287 -2.78 -17.28 20.59
N LEU A 288 -2.63 -18.06 19.53
CA LEU A 288 -3.74 -18.70 18.84
C LEU A 288 -4.26 -19.89 19.69
N LYS A 289 -5.26 -19.64 20.53
CA LYS A 289 -5.93 -20.66 21.33
C LYS A 289 -7.03 -21.36 20.53
N ALA A 290 -7.34 -22.60 20.87
CA ALA A 290 -8.36 -23.39 20.19
C ALA A 290 -9.77 -22.74 20.23
N ASP A 291 -10.07 -22.00 21.28
CA ASP A 291 -11.34 -21.31 21.55
C ASP A 291 -11.41 -19.85 21.05
N GLY A 292 -10.32 -19.32 20.48
CA GLY A 292 -10.21 -17.92 20.04
C GLY A 292 -9.47 -17.73 18.71
N TRP A 293 -9.17 -18.78 17.97
CA TRP A 293 -8.40 -18.69 16.73
C TRP A 293 -9.07 -17.84 15.64
N GLY A 294 -10.41 -17.78 15.64
CA GLY A 294 -11.18 -17.04 14.64
C GLY A 294 -10.90 -15.54 14.65
N SER A 295 -10.47 -14.97 15.79
CA SER A 295 -10.17 -13.55 15.89
C SER A 295 -8.95 -13.13 15.08
N PHE A 296 -7.88 -13.91 15.09
CA PHE A 296 -6.60 -13.58 14.49
C PHE A 296 -6.11 -14.58 13.44
N GLY A 297 -6.47 -15.87 13.60
CA GLY A 297 -6.02 -16.94 12.71
C GLY A 297 -6.28 -16.69 11.22
N PRO A 298 -7.50 -16.31 10.80
CA PRO A 298 -7.79 -15.99 9.42
C PRO A 298 -6.97 -14.81 8.88
N GLY A 299 -6.57 -13.87 9.74
CA GLY A 299 -5.70 -12.75 9.40
C GLY A 299 -4.28 -13.14 9.00
N LEU A 300 -3.80 -14.33 9.39
CA LEU A 300 -2.51 -14.87 8.94
C LEU A 300 -2.47 -15.05 7.41
N ALA A 301 -3.61 -15.19 6.76
CA ALA A 301 -3.70 -15.21 5.31
C ALA A 301 -3.43 -13.85 4.66
N TRP A 302 -3.49 -12.73 5.39
CA TRP A 302 -3.33 -11.38 4.81
C TRP A 302 -1.97 -11.16 4.16
N LEU A 303 -0.87 -11.58 4.80
CA LEU A 303 0.47 -11.40 4.23
C LEU A 303 0.64 -12.19 2.92
N PRO A 304 0.43 -13.52 2.86
CA PRO A 304 0.52 -14.24 1.61
C PRO A 304 -0.53 -13.79 0.58
N TRP A 305 -1.74 -13.38 1.00
CA TRP A 305 -2.75 -12.81 0.11
C TRP A 305 -2.26 -11.51 -0.52
N GLY A 306 -1.76 -10.57 0.28
CA GLY A 306 -1.25 -9.29 -0.22
C GLY A 306 -0.10 -9.48 -1.21
N LEU A 307 0.86 -10.35 -0.91
CA LEU A 307 1.97 -10.66 -1.81
C LEU A 307 1.50 -11.30 -3.12
N ALA A 308 0.59 -12.27 -3.04
CA ALA A 308 0.00 -12.91 -4.22
C ALA A 308 -0.80 -11.91 -5.07
N LEU A 309 -1.57 -11.01 -4.44
CA LEU A 309 -2.32 -9.96 -5.13
C LEU A 309 -1.40 -8.96 -5.83
N ALA A 310 -0.29 -8.55 -5.19
CA ALA A 310 0.72 -7.70 -5.83
C ALA A 310 1.31 -8.37 -7.07
N ALA A 311 1.70 -9.64 -6.95
CA ALA A 311 2.25 -10.40 -8.06
C ALA A 311 1.22 -10.59 -9.19
N ALA A 312 -0.03 -10.94 -8.87
CA ALA A 312 -1.13 -11.06 -9.84
C ALA A 312 -1.37 -9.74 -10.60
N THR A 313 -1.37 -8.62 -9.85
CA THR A 313 -1.54 -7.27 -10.41
C THR A 313 -0.38 -6.90 -11.34
N TYR A 314 0.84 -7.26 -10.97
CA TYR A 314 2.01 -7.07 -11.83
C TYR A 314 1.92 -7.89 -13.11
N ALA A 315 1.52 -9.16 -13.03
CA ALA A 315 1.33 -10.02 -14.21
C ALA A 315 0.23 -9.47 -15.14
N TYR A 316 -0.90 -8.99 -14.59
CA TYR A 316 -1.96 -8.31 -15.35
C TYR A 316 -1.40 -7.07 -16.07
N TYR A 317 -0.65 -6.23 -15.37
CA TYR A 317 -0.05 -5.02 -15.94
C TYR A 317 0.88 -5.34 -17.11
N LEU A 318 1.76 -6.35 -16.98
CA LEU A 318 2.67 -6.77 -18.05
C LEU A 318 1.90 -7.27 -19.27
N ARG A 319 0.87 -8.12 -19.06
CA ARG A 319 0.04 -8.65 -20.14
C ARG A 319 -0.67 -7.53 -20.90
N ARG A 320 -1.30 -6.59 -20.18
CA ARG A 320 -2.04 -5.48 -20.77
C ARG A 320 -1.16 -4.44 -21.49
N ARG A 321 0.12 -4.40 -21.21
CA ARG A 321 1.09 -3.55 -21.92
C ARG A 321 1.64 -4.22 -23.19
N ALA A 322 1.56 -5.52 -23.29
CA ALA A 322 1.99 -6.27 -24.47
C ALA A 322 0.92 -6.29 -25.59
N GLU A 323 -0.35 -5.94 -25.28
CA GLU A 323 -1.46 -5.75 -26.22
C GLU A 323 -1.44 -4.36 -26.90
#